data_e12112ffb7d2cdba90c45682205c4a4b
#
_entry.id   e12112ffb7d2cdba90c45682205c4a4b
#
_cell.length_a   1.000
_cell.length_b   1.000
_cell.length_c   1.000
_cell.angle_alpha   90.00
_cell.angle_beta   90.00
_cell.angle_gamma   90.00
#
_symmetry.space_group_name_H-M   'P 1'
#
loop_
_entity.id
_entity.type
_entity.pdbx_description
1 polymer ?
#
loop_
_entity_poly.entity_id
_entity_poly.type
_entity_poly.pdbx_seq_one_letter_code
_entity_poly.pdbx_strand_id
1 'polypeptide(L)'
;MKILVTGSTGFVGRHVVQWLVDHGYEDVVATGTSVEKAKEFPWFSKVKFIPCDYFAEDINYHKFFDRPDLLIHLAWKNLPNYMERFHMEENLPVEMRFLRSFAASNMTKIAAIGTCYEYGVVNGCISEDHPTNPNTIYAAAKDTLRRYLAFLGAESGISWNWIRLFFLYGEGQSPKSLLPQLDAAIARGDPDFPMSGGEQLRDYLPVEKVAEYICRIALSKESGVVNCCSGAMISVRRLVEERVAASGSSIRLKTGVYGYPAYEGMAFWGDNTQLREVIGDA
;
A
#
# COMPACT_ATOMS: atom_id res chain seq x y z
N MET A 1 -23.92 -2.76 1.22
CA MET A 1 -22.62 -3.46 1.43
C MET A 1 -21.79 -2.61 2.36
N LYS A 2 -21.46 -3.13 3.53
CA LYS A 2 -20.65 -2.44 4.54
C LYS A 2 -19.17 -2.71 4.28
N ILE A 3 -18.37 -1.63 4.17
CA ILE A 3 -16.95 -1.71 3.87
C ILE A 3 -16.14 -1.26 5.09
N LEU A 4 -15.25 -2.13 5.60
CA LEU A 4 -14.30 -1.76 6.63
C LEU A 4 -12.95 -1.42 5.97
N VAL A 5 -12.39 -0.25 6.31
CA VAL A 5 -11.05 0.16 5.88
C VAL A 5 -10.15 0.31 7.10
N THR A 6 -9.13 -0.56 7.24
CA THR A 6 -8.11 -0.42 8.30
C THR A 6 -6.95 0.44 7.84
N GLY A 7 -6.21 1.05 8.79
CA GLY A 7 -5.13 1.96 8.42
C GLY A 7 -5.61 3.23 7.69
N SER A 8 -6.88 3.60 7.91
CA SER A 8 -7.57 4.69 7.21
C SER A 8 -6.92 6.07 7.37
N THR A 9 -6.15 6.28 8.43
CA THR A 9 -5.40 7.53 8.67
C THR A 9 -3.96 7.49 8.17
N GLY A 10 -3.56 6.38 7.52
CA GLY A 10 -2.25 6.20 6.90
C GLY A 10 -2.15 6.87 5.53
N PHE A 11 -0.96 6.80 4.92
CA PHE A 11 -0.67 7.40 3.62
C PHE A 11 -1.64 6.95 2.52
N VAL A 12 -1.82 5.65 2.31
CA VAL A 12 -2.74 5.12 1.29
C VAL A 12 -4.19 5.12 1.79
N GLY A 13 -4.41 4.77 3.06
CA GLY A 13 -5.74 4.54 3.61
C GLY A 13 -6.65 5.76 3.55
N ARG A 14 -6.11 6.98 3.79
CA ARG A 14 -6.89 8.20 3.71
C ARG A 14 -7.43 8.47 2.30
N HIS A 15 -6.67 8.14 1.26
CA HIS A 15 -7.10 8.26 -0.13
C HIS A 15 -8.11 7.18 -0.52
N VAL A 16 -7.97 5.95 0.02
CA VAL A 16 -8.96 4.87 -0.17
C VAL A 16 -10.31 5.25 0.43
N VAL A 17 -10.33 5.76 1.66
CA VAL A 17 -11.60 6.22 2.28
C VAL A 17 -12.19 7.39 1.51
N GLN A 18 -11.36 8.37 1.10
CA GLN A 18 -11.82 9.51 0.30
C GLN A 18 -12.42 9.06 -1.02
N TRP A 19 -11.77 8.13 -1.73
CA TRP A 19 -12.27 7.58 -3.00
C TRP A 19 -13.65 6.92 -2.82
N LEU A 20 -13.81 6.08 -1.78
CA LEU A 20 -15.10 5.44 -1.48
C LEU A 20 -16.22 6.47 -1.24
N VAL A 21 -15.94 7.50 -0.45
CA VAL A 21 -16.89 8.58 -0.18
C VAL A 21 -17.26 9.35 -1.45
N ASP A 22 -16.29 9.68 -2.28
CA ASP A 22 -16.49 10.46 -3.52
C ASP A 22 -17.25 9.65 -4.58
N HIS A 23 -17.24 8.31 -4.48
CA HIS A 23 -18.00 7.40 -5.36
C HIS A 23 -19.31 6.91 -4.75
N GLY A 24 -19.80 7.55 -3.68
CA GLY A 24 -21.15 7.32 -3.14
C GLY A 24 -21.30 6.07 -2.28
N TYR A 25 -20.21 5.52 -1.73
CA TYR A 25 -20.30 4.42 -0.75
C TYR A 25 -20.66 5.01 0.62
N GLU A 26 -21.90 4.78 1.08
CA GLU A 26 -22.44 5.38 2.29
C GLU A 26 -22.13 4.56 3.56
N ASP A 27 -21.99 3.23 3.46
CA ASP A 27 -21.78 2.34 4.61
C ASP A 27 -20.29 1.96 4.74
N VAL A 28 -19.48 2.99 5.03
CA VAL A 28 -18.04 2.85 5.23
C VAL A 28 -17.68 2.98 6.70
N VAL A 29 -17.01 1.97 7.24
CA VAL A 29 -16.37 1.99 8.55
C VAL A 29 -14.89 2.19 8.36
N ALA A 30 -14.37 3.30 8.85
CA ALA A 30 -12.93 3.59 8.84
C ALA A 30 -12.33 3.33 10.22
N THR A 31 -11.13 2.75 10.31
CA THR A 31 -10.46 2.53 11.59
C THR A 31 -8.97 2.87 11.55
N GLY A 32 -8.50 3.36 12.66
CA GLY A 32 -7.13 3.71 12.99
C GLY A 32 -7.00 3.94 14.48
N THR A 33 -5.81 4.25 14.97
CA THR A 33 -5.56 4.38 16.42
C THR A 33 -5.88 5.76 16.99
N SER A 34 -5.95 6.81 16.18
CA SER A 34 -6.17 8.20 16.62
C SER A 34 -7.39 8.83 15.96
N VAL A 35 -8.36 9.21 16.78
CA VAL A 35 -9.55 9.98 16.37
C VAL A 35 -9.14 11.39 15.94
N GLU A 36 -8.19 12.01 16.66
CA GLU A 36 -7.71 13.37 16.39
C GLU A 36 -7.14 13.46 14.98
N LYS A 37 -6.29 12.50 14.63
CA LYS A 37 -5.73 12.42 13.28
C LYS A 37 -6.82 12.16 12.22
N ALA A 38 -7.81 11.36 12.53
CA ALA A 38 -8.92 11.09 11.60
C ALA A 38 -9.73 12.35 11.30
N LYS A 39 -9.92 13.24 12.29
CA LYS A 39 -10.65 14.51 12.14
C LYS A 39 -9.99 15.49 11.16
N GLU A 40 -8.71 15.31 10.84
CA GLU A 40 -7.99 16.15 9.88
C GLU A 40 -8.43 15.88 8.43
N PHE A 41 -9.12 14.77 8.15
CA PHE A 41 -9.50 14.37 6.81
C PHE A 41 -10.93 14.74 6.45
N PRO A 42 -11.20 15.21 5.20
CA PRO A 42 -12.52 15.63 4.75
C PRO A 42 -13.60 14.54 4.85
N TRP A 43 -13.21 13.27 4.75
CA TRP A 43 -14.12 12.13 4.83
C TRP A 43 -14.61 11.83 6.25
N PHE A 44 -14.00 12.38 7.31
CA PHE A 44 -14.30 12.01 8.69
C PHE A 44 -15.78 12.15 9.07
N SER A 45 -16.43 13.22 8.63
CA SER A 45 -17.86 13.48 8.90
C SER A 45 -18.82 12.64 8.04
N LYS A 46 -18.29 11.92 7.04
CA LYS A 46 -19.08 11.15 6.06
C LYS A 46 -19.03 9.64 6.29
N VAL A 47 -18.21 9.17 7.21
CA VAL A 47 -18.02 7.74 7.51
C VAL A 47 -18.12 7.47 9.01
N LYS A 48 -18.42 6.24 9.38
CA LYS A 48 -18.33 5.81 10.78
C LYS A 48 -16.87 5.53 11.11
N PHE A 49 -16.25 6.36 11.97
CA PHE A 49 -14.90 6.09 12.46
C PHE A 49 -14.95 5.34 13.80
N ILE A 50 -14.28 4.18 13.86
CA ILE A 50 -14.16 3.37 15.07
C ILE A 50 -12.67 3.26 15.42
N PRO A 51 -12.18 3.92 16.48
CA PRO A 51 -10.79 3.79 16.90
C PRO A 51 -10.51 2.37 17.38
N CYS A 52 -9.40 1.77 16.90
CA CYS A 52 -9.01 0.43 17.31
C CYS A 52 -7.49 0.25 17.18
N ASP A 53 -6.86 -0.22 18.27
CA ASP A 53 -5.51 -0.82 18.22
C ASP A 53 -5.63 -2.33 18.38
N TYR A 54 -5.79 -3.05 17.27
CA TYR A 54 -5.95 -4.51 17.27
C TYR A 54 -4.66 -5.27 17.67
N PHE A 55 -3.56 -4.57 17.99
CA PHE A 55 -2.41 -5.15 18.66
C PHE A 55 -2.64 -5.38 20.15
N ALA A 56 -3.52 -4.59 20.74
CA ALA A 56 -3.78 -4.61 22.20
C ALA A 56 -4.81 -5.68 22.61
N GLU A 57 -5.71 -6.09 21.72
CA GLU A 57 -6.86 -6.91 22.08
C GLU A 57 -7.02 -8.14 21.16
N ASP A 58 -7.52 -9.23 21.71
CA ASP A 58 -7.95 -10.43 20.98
C ASP A 58 -9.47 -10.60 21.11
N ILE A 59 -10.21 -9.97 20.21
CA ILE A 59 -11.67 -9.92 20.20
C ILE A 59 -12.22 -10.39 18.86
N ASN A 60 -13.53 -10.60 18.78
CA ASN A 60 -14.20 -10.82 17.51
C ASN A 60 -14.32 -9.50 16.74
N TYR A 61 -13.34 -9.20 15.89
CA TYR A 61 -13.27 -7.95 15.13
C TYR A 61 -14.42 -7.78 14.13
N HIS A 62 -14.92 -8.86 13.53
CA HIS A 62 -16.08 -8.78 12.65
C HIS A 62 -17.30 -8.23 13.38
N LYS A 63 -17.56 -8.72 14.60
CA LYS A 63 -18.65 -8.20 15.45
C LYS A 63 -18.36 -6.78 15.94
N PHE A 64 -17.11 -6.51 16.34
CA PHE A 64 -16.69 -5.20 16.84
C PHE A 64 -16.89 -4.08 15.80
N PHE A 65 -16.57 -4.35 14.53
CA PHE A 65 -16.78 -3.41 13.42
C PHE A 65 -18.18 -3.49 12.78
N ASP A 66 -19.17 -4.04 13.51
CA ASP A 66 -20.56 -4.08 13.07
C ASP A 66 -20.81 -4.90 11.79
N ARG A 67 -20.12 -6.03 11.69
CA ARG A 67 -20.26 -7.06 10.64
C ARG A 67 -20.11 -6.51 9.22
N PRO A 68 -18.93 -6.03 8.83
CA PRO A 68 -18.68 -5.60 7.46
C PRO A 68 -18.75 -6.78 6.48
N ASP A 69 -19.18 -6.49 5.25
CA ASP A 69 -19.23 -7.45 4.14
C ASP A 69 -17.86 -7.55 3.44
N LEU A 70 -17.13 -6.43 3.37
CA LEU A 70 -15.83 -6.28 2.73
C LEU A 70 -14.82 -5.65 3.68
N LEU A 71 -13.63 -6.24 3.78
CA LEU A 71 -12.47 -5.65 4.46
C LEU A 71 -11.44 -5.18 3.42
N ILE A 72 -11.07 -3.90 3.46
CA ILE A 72 -9.87 -3.35 2.79
C ILE A 72 -8.81 -3.12 3.87
N HIS A 73 -7.81 -4.00 3.91
CA HIS A 73 -6.83 -4.08 4.99
C HIS A 73 -5.51 -3.44 4.60
N LEU A 74 -5.29 -2.18 5.04
CA LEU A 74 -4.09 -1.40 4.73
C LEU A 74 -3.17 -1.20 5.95
N ALA A 75 -3.64 -1.53 7.15
CA ALA A 75 -2.85 -1.32 8.34
C ALA A 75 -1.61 -2.21 8.37
N TRP A 76 -0.48 -1.64 8.75
CA TRP A 76 0.79 -2.30 9.00
C TRP A 76 1.69 -1.36 9.80
N LYS A 77 2.25 -1.81 10.93
CA LYS A 77 3.09 -0.96 11.78
C LYS A 77 4.55 -0.96 11.34
N ASN A 78 5.29 0.07 11.75
CA ASN A 78 6.76 0.20 11.69
C ASN A 78 7.37 0.31 10.28
N LEU A 79 6.65 0.87 9.29
CA LEU A 79 7.26 1.23 8.00
C LEU A 79 7.97 2.60 8.09
N PRO A 80 9.10 2.76 7.39
CA PRO A 80 9.72 1.88 6.38
C PRO A 80 10.92 1.04 6.90
N ASN A 81 10.94 0.59 8.13
CA ASN A 81 12.06 -0.15 8.72
C ASN A 81 12.12 -1.62 8.24
N TYR A 82 12.29 -1.86 6.96
CA TYR A 82 12.11 -3.16 6.30
C TYR A 82 12.90 -4.34 6.87
N MET A 83 14.02 -4.09 7.55
CA MET A 83 14.88 -5.14 8.13
C MET A 83 14.60 -5.43 9.61
N GLU A 84 13.61 -4.77 10.21
CA GLU A 84 13.27 -4.96 11.62
C GLU A 84 12.54 -6.29 11.86
N ARG A 85 12.99 -7.04 12.86
CA ARG A 85 12.37 -8.32 13.28
C ARG A 85 10.91 -8.17 13.69
N PHE A 86 10.54 -6.97 14.15
CA PHE A 86 9.18 -6.60 14.51
C PHE A 86 8.13 -7.02 13.45
N HIS A 87 8.48 -6.99 12.16
CA HIS A 87 7.55 -7.38 11.10
C HIS A 87 7.17 -8.86 11.16
N MET A 88 8.12 -9.72 11.54
CA MET A 88 7.91 -11.17 11.62
C MET A 88 7.44 -11.60 13.01
N GLU A 89 8.01 -11.03 14.06
CA GLU A 89 7.81 -11.50 15.43
C GLU A 89 6.56 -10.90 16.09
N GLU A 90 6.13 -9.69 15.65
CA GLU A 90 4.97 -9.00 16.23
C GLU A 90 3.87 -8.69 15.21
N ASN A 91 4.16 -8.01 14.09
CA ASN A 91 3.14 -7.69 13.10
C ASN A 91 2.47 -8.96 12.56
N LEU A 92 3.23 -9.90 12.01
CA LEU A 92 2.68 -11.08 11.34
C LEU A 92 1.72 -11.90 12.22
N PRO A 93 2.06 -12.26 13.49
CA PRO A 93 1.12 -12.99 14.35
C PRO A 93 -0.18 -12.23 14.64
N VAL A 94 -0.08 -10.92 14.82
CA VAL A 94 -1.26 -10.07 15.06
C VAL A 94 -2.14 -10.00 13.83
N GLU A 95 -1.54 -9.81 12.64
CA GLU A 95 -2.26 -9.76 11.37
C GLU A 95 -2.96 -11.08 11.04
N MET A 96 -2.30 -12.21 11.29
CA MET A 96 -2.90 -13.54 11.11
C MET A 96 -4.13 -13.72 12.02
N ARG A 97 -4.04 -13.31 13.29
CA ARG A 97 -5.14 -13.34 14.26
C ARG A 97 -6.30 -12.44 13.82
N PHE A 98 -5.96 -11.21 13.40
CA PHE A 98 -6.92 -10.23 12.92
C PHE A 98 -7.70 -10.75 11.69
N LEU A 99 -7.02 -11.20 10.64
CA LEU A 99 -7.67 -11.74 9.44
C LEU A 99 -8.51 -12.99 9.73
N ARG A 100 -8.03 -13.89 10.60
CA ARG A 100 -8.77 -15.09 11.00
C ARG A 100 -10.12 -14.73 11.65
N SER A 101 -10.21 -13.65 12.42
CA SER A 101 -11.46 -13.24 13.06
C SER A 101 -12.56 -12.87 12.06
N PHE A 102 -12.20 -12.46 10.85
CA PHE A 102 -13.13 -12.19 9.75
C PHE A 102 -13.44 -13.45 8.93
N ALA A 103 -12.44 -14.28 8.65
CA ALA A 103 -12.64 -15.52 7.91
C ALA A 103 -13.57 -16.51 8.63
N ALA A 104 -13.60 -16.49 9.96
CA ALA A 104 -14.53 -17.29 10.78
C ALA A 104 -15.96 -16.73 10.83
N SER A 105 -16.29 -15.74 10.02
CA SER A 105 -17.57 -15.05 9.98
C SER A 105 -18.25 -15.15 8.61
N ASN A 106 -19.42 -14.54 8.46
CA ASN A 106 -20.14 -14.47 7.17
C ASN A 106 -19.64 -13.33 6.26
N MET A 107 -18.39 -12.87 6.42
CA MET A 107 -17.78 -11.88 5.54
C MET A 107 -17.63 -12.44 4.13
N THR A 108 -17.87 -11.62 3.12
CA THR A 108 -17.81 -12.06 1.72
C THR A 108 -16.42 -11.94 1.12
N LYS A 109 -15.66 -10.90 1.51
CA LYS A 109 -14.35 -10.64 0.88
C LYS A 109 -13.35 -9.91 1.78
N ILE A 110 -12.07 -10.29 1.66
CA ILE A 110 -10.91 -9.59 2.23
C ILE A 110 -9.99 -9.13 1.09
N ALA A 111 -9.74 -7.82 0.99
CA ALA A 111 -8.70 -7.25 0.15
C ALA A 111 -7.55 -6.73 1.05
N ALA A 112 -6.40 -7.37 1.01
CA ALA A 112 -5.24 -7.03 1.83
C ALA A 112 -4.08 -6.55 0.97
N ILE A 113 -3.28 -5.64 1.55
CA ILE A 113 -2.19 -4.97 0.83
C ILE A 113 -0.87 -5.71 1.02
N GLY A 114 -0.26 -6.08 -0.12
CA GLY A 114 1.07 -6.61 -0.26
C GLY A 114 2.09 -5.58 -0.75
N THR A 115 3.23 -6.06 -1.20
CA THR A 115 4.33 -5.23 -1.69
C THR A 115 5.08 -5.92 -2.83
N CYS A 116 5.59 -5.15 -3.79
CA CYS A 116 6.49 -5.66 -4.85
C CYS A 116 7.79 -6.26 -4.28
N TYR A 117 8.17 -5.91 -3.07
CA TYR A 117 9.35 -6.51 -2.40
C TYR A 117 9.19 -8.01 -2.08
N GLU A 118 7.97 -8.56 -2.14
CA GLU A 118 7.74 -10.01 -2.05
C GLU A 118 8.46 -10.78 -3.17
N TYR A 119 8.67 -10.16 -4.33
CA TYR A 119 9.44 -10.76 -5.44
C TYR A 119 10.94 -10.85 -5.16
N GLY A 120 11.46 -10.06 -4.22
CA GLY A 120 12.88 -9.97 -3.89
C GLY A 120 13.68 -9.12 -4.87
N VAL A 121 14.97 -9.44 -5.06
CA VAL A 121 15.86 -8.73 -6.02
C VAL A 121 15.61 -9.28 -7.41
N VAL A 122 14.77 -8.59 -8.17
CA VAL A 122 14.38 -8.96 -9.54
C VAL A 122 14.65 -7.83 -10.51
N ASN A 123 14.70 -8.16 -11.81
CA ASN A 123 14.78 -7.20 -12.90
C ASN A 123 13.81 -7.60 -14.01
N GLY A 124 13.31 -6.62 -14.75
CA GLY A 124 12.38 -6.80 -15.87
C GLY A 124 10.94 -6.50 -15.51
N CYS A 125 10.03 -6.89 -16.39
CA CYS A 125 8.59 -6.83 -16.21
C CYS A 125 8.12 -8.02 -15.37
N ILE A 126 7.47 -7.78 -14.26
CA ILE A 126 7.15 -8.81 -13.26
C ILE A 126 5.64 -9.01 -13.21
N SER A 127 5.19 -10.21 -13.61
CA SER A 127 3.80 -10.64 -13.47
C SER A 127 3.52 -11.26 -12.09
N GLU A 128 2.27 -11.50 -11.77
CA GLU A 128 1.83 -12.14 -10.52
C GLU A 128 2.32 -13.58 -10.37
N ASP A 129 2.56 -14.27 -11.50
CA ASP A 129 3.08 -15.65 -11.54
C ASP A 129 4.58 -15.74 -11.24
N HIS A 130 5.28 -14.62 -11.21
CA HIS A 130 6.69 -14.61 -10.84
C HIS A 130 6.88 -15.13 -9.41
N PRO A 131 7.80 -16.09 -9.17
CA PRO A 131 8.04 -16.64 -7.84
C PRO A 131 8.44 -15.57 -6.83
N THR A 132 7.89 -15.64 -5.62
CA THR A 132 8.31 -14.78 -4.52
C THR A 132 9.60 -15.28 -3.90
N ASN A 133 10.55 -14.36 -3.66
CA ASN A 133 11.82 -14.62 -3.00
C ASN A 133 12.24 -13.41 -2.14
N PRO A 134 11.47 -13.08 -1.09
CA PRO A 134 11.67 -11.87 -0.31
C PRO A 134 13.02 -11.88 0.40
N ASN A 135 13.73 -10.75 0.34
CA ASN A 135 15.04 -10.56 0.94
C ASN A 135 15.06 -9.49 2.06
N THR A 136 13.89 -9.02 2.47
CA THR A 136 13.70 -8.20 3.67
C THR A 136 12.74 -8.89 4.63
N ILE A 137 12.88 -8.64 5.94
CA ILE A 137 12.00 -9.24 6.96
C ILE A 137 10.54 -8.77 6.76
N TYR A 138 10.36 -7.51 6.37
CA TYR A 138 9.04 -6.97 6.00
C TYR A 138 8.39 -7.76 4.86
N ALA A 139 9.10 -7.93 3.75
CA ALA A 139 8.55 -8.61 2.59
C ALA A 139 8.29 -10.10 2.86
N ALA A 140 9.15 -10.76 3.65
CA ALA A 140 8.95 -12.14 4.08
C ALA A 140 7.69 -12.28 4.96
N ALA A 141 7.47 -11.35 5.89
CA ALA A 141 6.26 -11.32 6.70
C ALA A 141 5.01 -11.11 5.83
N LYS A 142 5.07 -10.20 4.85
CA LYS A 142 3.96 -9.95 3.90
C LYS A 142 3.65 -11.18 3.04
N ASP A 143 4.65 -11.82 2.44
CA ASP A 143 4.42 -13.04 1.63
C ASP A 143 3.89 -14.20 2.48
N THR A 144 4.33 -14.32 3.74
CA THR A 144 3.78 -15.30 4.68
C THR A 144 2.31 -15.02 4.98
N LEU A 145 1.94 -13.76 5.23
CA LEU A 145 0.55 -13.36 5.45
C LEU A 145 -0.33 -13.60 4.22
N ARG A 146 0.19 -13.36 3.01
CA ARG A 146 -0.48 -13.68 1.75
C ARG A 146 -0.84 -15.16 1.65
N ARG A 147 0.14 -16.03 1.92
CA ARG A 147 -0.07 -17.48 1.91
C ARG A 147 -1.09 -17.90 2.96
N TYR A 148 -1.02 -17.32 4.14
CA TYR A 148 -1.99 -17.55 5.19
C TYR A 148 -3.40 -17.14 4.78
N LEU A 149 -3.57 -15.96 4.16
CA LEU A 149 -4.87 -15.51 3.65
C LEU A 149 -5.43 -16.46 2.58
N ALA A 150 -4.59 -16.99 1.70
CA ALA A 150 -4.99 -17.99 0.71
C ALA A 150 -5.51 -19.29 1.37
N PHE A 151 -4.85 -19.76 2.44
CA PHE A 151 -5.33 -20.93 3.21
C PHE A 151 -6.66 -20.63 3.92
N LEU A 152 -6.79 -19.46 4.52
CA LEU A 152 -8.07 -19.02 5.13
C LEU A 152 -9.21 -18.97 4.10
N GLY A 153 -8.93 -18.46 2.90
CA GLY A 153 -9.90 -18.45 1.80
C GLY A 153 -10.34 -19.84 1.37
N ALA A 154 -9.38 -20.77 1.23
CA ALA A 154 -9.66 -22.16 0.89
C ALA A 154 -10.47 -22.92 1.99
N GLU A 155 -10.20 -22.61 3.26
CA GLU A 155 -10.88 -23.25 4.40
C GLU A 155 -12.29 -22.69 4.62
N SER A 156 -12.46 -21.37 4.58
CA SER A 156 -13.71 -20.70 4.93
C SER A 156 -14.62 -20.35 3.75
N GLY A 157 -14.10 -20.46 2.52
CA GLY A 157 -14.82 -20.03 1.30
C GLY A 157 -14.86 -18.52 1.10
N ILE A 158 -14.15 -17.72 1.92
CA ILE A 158 -14.09 -16.27 1.77
C ILE A 158 -13.30 -15.89 0.52
N SER A 159 -13.82 -14.98 -0.27
CA SER A 159 -13.10 -14.40 -1.41
C SER A 159 -11.97 -13.49 -0.92
N TRP A 160 -10.85 -13.45 -1.62
CA TRP A 160 -9.73 -12.60 -1.20
C TRP A 160 -8.96 -12.02 -2.37
N ASN A 161 -8.41 -10.82 -2.16
CA ASN A 161 -7.36 -10.24 -3.00
C ASN A 161 -6.13 -9.92 -2.16
N TRP A 162 -4.97 -10.15 -2.77
CA TRP A 162 -3.68 -9.67 -2.29
C TRP A 162 -3.12 -8.69 -3.29
N ILE A 163 -3.08 -7.40 -2.91
CA ILE A 163 -2.77 -6.29 -3.82
C ILE A 163 -1.33 -5.86 -3.59
N ARG A 164 -0.41 -6.28 -4.47
CA ARG A 164 1.01 -5.91 -4.40
C ARG A 164 1.20 -4.50 -4.90
N LEU A 165 1.47 -3.57 -3.99
CA LEU A 165 1.80 -2.20 -4.36
C LEU A 165 3.23 -2.13 -4.89
N PHE A 166 3.40 -1.43 -6.02
CA PHE A 166 4.69 -0.97 -6.51
C PHE A 166 5.03 0.40 -5.89
N PHE A 167 5.90 1.19 -6.52
CA PHE A 167 6.26 2.48 -5.93
C PHE A 167 5.12 3.49 -6.11
N LEU A 168 4.91 4.30 -5.09
CA LEU A 168 3.85 5.30 -5.11
C LEU A 168 4.34 6.60 -4.48
N TYR A 169 3.74 7.70 -4.92
CA TYR A 169 4.02 9.04 -4.42
C TYR A 169 2.73 9.84 -4.29
N GLY A 170 2.77 10.91 -3.53
CA GLY A 170 1.65 11.82 -3.39
C GLY A 170 1.49 12.41 -2.01
N GLU A 171 0.37 13.09 -1.81
CA GLU A 171 0.08 13.79 -0.56
C GLU A 171 0.00 12.83 0.65
N GLY A 172 0.78 13.15 1.71
CA GLY A 172 0.88 12.37 2.94
C GLY A 172 1.93 11.29 2.93
N GLN A 173 2.75 11.21 1.88
CA GLN A 173 3.94 10.39 1.88
C GLN A 173 4.89 10.80 3.02
N SER A 174 5.65 9.84 3.55
CA SER A 174 6.62 10.12 4.60
C SER A 174 7.57 11.27 4.22
N PRO A 175 7.82 12.25 5.09
CA PRO A 175 8.78 13.33 4.83
C PRO A 175 10.21 12.82 4.60
N LYS A 176 10.50 11.55 4.92
CA LYS A 176 11.79 10.89 4.65
C LYS A 176 11.85 10.28 3.24
N SER A 177 10.77 10.28 2.48
CA SER A 177 10.75 9.78 1.09
C SER A 177 11.39 10.79 0.13
N LEU A 178 11.86 10.32 -1.03
CA LEU A 178 12.63 11.08 -2.00
C LEU A 178 11.94 12.38 -2.44
N LEU A 179 10.70 12.28 -2.94
CA LEU A 179 10.00 13.46 -3.46
C LEU A 179 9.62 14.47 -2.36
N PRO A 180 9.10 14.08 -1.18
CA PRO A 180 8.92 15.01 -0.07
C PRO A 180 10.22 15.70 0.41
N GLN A 181 11.35 15.00 0.40
CA GLN A 181 12.65 15.61 0.71
C GLN A 181 13.07 16.65 -0.34
N LEU A 182 12.86 16.34 -1.63
CA LEU A 182 13.09 17.28 -2.73
C LEU A 182 12.19 18.51 -2.58
N ASP A 183 10.89 18.31 -2.37
CA ASP A 183 9.93 19.43 -2.21
C ASP A 183 10.31 20.32 -1.02
N ALA A 184 10.74 19.73 0.09
CA ALA A 184 11.22 20.49 1.24
C ALA A 184 12.52 21.25 0.94
N ALA A 185 13.45 20.68 0.17
CA ALA A 185 14.68 21.39 -0.25
C ALA A 185 14.36 22.55 -1.19
N ILE A 186 13.44 22.35 -2.13
CA ILE A 186 12.95 23.42 -3.02
C ILE A 186 12.31 24.54 -2.20
N ALA A 187 11.44 24.23 -1.25
CA ALA A 187 10.76 25.20 -0.41
C ALA A 187 11.72 26.02 0.47
N ARG A 188 12.85 25.43 0.89
CA ARG A 188 13.91 26.16 1.61
C ARG A 188 14.80 27.00 0.71
N GLY A 189 14.73 26.85 -0.63
CA GLY A 189 15.64 27.48 -1.58
C GLY A 189 17.06 26.89 -1.57
N ASP A 190 17.20 25.62 -1.22
CA ASP A 190 18.49 24.94 -1.21
C ASP A 190 19.10 24.96 -2.63
N PRO A 191 20.41 25.24 -2.78
CA PRO A 191 21.02 25.32 -4.11
C PRO A 191 21.24 23.94 -4.76
N ASP A 192 21.33 22.88 -3.95
CA ASP A 192 21.64 21.53 -4.36
C ASP A 192 20.80 20.50 -3.63
N PHE A 193 20.43 19.40 -4.33
CA PHE A 193 19.75 18.25 -3.76
C PHE A 193 20.61 16.99 -3.94
N PRO A 194 21.14 16.39 -2.85
CA PRO A 194 21.94 15.16 -2.93
C PRO A 194 21.06 13.94 -3.15
N MET A 195 21.45 13.06 -4.10
CA MET A 195 20.74 11.82 -4.39
C MET A 195 21.71 10.73 -4.88
N SER A 196 21.21 9.51 -5.04
CA SER A 196 21.94 8.45 -5.76
C SER A 196 22.14 8.83 -7.23
N GLY A 197 22.78 7.98 -8.03
CA GLY A 197 22.89 8.20 -9.47
C GLY A 197 21.54 8.33 -10.17
N GLY A 198 20.52 7.66 -9.62
CA GLY A 198 19.15 7.75 -10.08
C GLY A 198 18.84 6.93 -11.33
N GLU A 199 19.74 6.01 -11.72
CA GLU A 199 19.57 5.15 -12.89
C GLU A 199 18.56 4.02 -12.67
N GLN A 200 18.16 3.75 -11.41
CA GLN A 200 17.17 2.71 -11.12
C GLN A 200 15.86 3.00 -11.88
N LEU A 201 15.37 1.98 -12.58
CA LEU A 201 14.06 2.03 -13.23
C LEU A 201 13.00 1.47 -12.27
N ARG A 202 11.93 2.20 -12.08
CA ARG A 202 10.83 1.87 -11.18
C ARG A 202 9.49 2.18 -11.82
N ASP A 203 8.48 1.47 -11.36
CA ASP A 203 7.08 1.71 -11.69
C ASP A 203 6.46 2.58 -10.60
N TYR A 204 6.12 3.81 -10.94
CA TYR A 204 5.53 4.78 -10.01
C TYR A 204 4.09 5.09 -10.37
N LEU A 205 3.24 5.14 -9.34
CA LEU A 205 1.86 5.62 -9.44
C LEU A 205 1.58 6.76 -8.44
N PRO A 206 0.75 7.75 -8.81
CA PRO A 206 0.16 8.66 -7.84
C PRO A 206 -0.68 7.89 -6.83
N VAL A 207 -0.65 8.30 -5.56
CA VAL A 207 -1.38 7.60 -4.47
C VAL A 207 -2.89 7.59 -4.69
N GLU A 208 -3.43 8.63 -5.31
CA GLU A 208 -4.85 8.73 -5.67
C GLU A 208 -5.24 7.61 -6.66
N LYS A 209 -4.36 7.33 -7.63
CA LYS A 209 -4.58 6.24 -8.60
C LYS A 209 -4.43 4.87 -7.95
N VAL A 210 -3.49 4.73 -7.04
CA VAL A 210 -3.35 3.51 -6.22
C VAL A 210 -4.61 3.27 -5.39
N ALA A 211 -5.17 4.31 -4.76
CA ALA A 211 -6.40 4.22 -3.98
C ALA A 211 -7.60 3.80 -4.84
N GLU A 212 -7.75 4.39 -6.04
CA GLU A 212 -8.74 3.97 -7.02
C GLU A 212 -8.59 2.48 -7.36
N TYR A 213 -7.38 2.04 -7.70
CA TYR A 213 -7.13 0.64 -8.08
C TYR A 213 -7.41 -0.33 -6.91
N ILE A 214 -7.00 0.01 -5.70
CA ILE A 214 -7.32 -0.79 -4.51
C ILE A 214 -8.83 -0.95 -4.35
N CYS A 215 -9.59 0.13 -4.45
CA CYS A 215 -11.05 0.09 -4.32
C CYS A 215 -11.68 -0.75 -5.44
N ARG A 216 -11.29 -0.53 -6.70
CA ARG A 216 -11.84 -1.28 -7.85
C ARG A 216 -11.52 -2.78 -7.75
N ILE A 217 -10.30 -3.17 -7.35
CA ILE A 217 -9.94 -4.58 -7.10
C ILE A 217 -10.76 -5.15 -5.94
N ALA A 218 -10.86 -4.44 -4.82
CA ALA A 218 -11.62 -4.91 -3.66
C ALA A 218 -13.11 -5.11 -3.98
N LEU A 219 -13.68 -4.27 -4.82
CA LEU A 219 -15.09 -4.30 -5.24
C LEU A 219 -15.36 -5.25 -6.41
N SER A 220 -14.34 -5.74 -7.09
CA SER A 220 -14.48 -6.70 -8.18
C SER A 220 -14.96 -8.08 -7.68
N LYS A 221 -15.35 -8.96 -8.59
CA LYS A 221 -15.68 -10.36 -8.29
C LYS A 221 -14.44 -11.26 -8.31
N GLU A 222 -13.33 -10.75 -8.82
CA GLU A 222 -12.10 -11.52 -8.99
C GLU A 222 -11.40 -11.75 -7.65
N SER A 223 -10.66 -12.85 -7.56
CA SER A 223 -9.88 -13.26 -6.38
C SER A 223 -8.44 -13.54 -6.77
N GLY A 224 -7.54 -13.46 -5.81
CA GLY A 224 -6.14 -13.80 -6.00
C GLY A 224 -5.19 -12.61 -5.84
N VAL A 225 -3.98 -12.77 -6.37
CA VAL A 225 -2.94 -11.74 -6.31
C VAL A 225 -3.10 -10.78 -7.48
N VAL A 226 -2.93 -9.49 -7.27
CA VAL A 226 -2.97 -8.44 -8.31
C VAL A 226 -1.82 -7.46 -8.09
N ASN A 227 -1.02 -7.19 -9.11
CA ASN A 227 -0.02 -6.13 -9.10
C ASN A 227 -0.69 -4.77 -9.30
N CYS A 228 -0.61 -3.91 -8.30
CA CYS A 228 -1.06 -2.52 -8.41
C CYS A 228 0.10 -1.66 -8.92
N CYS A 229 0.19 -1.52 -10.22
CA CYS A 229 1.29 -0.90 -10.95
C CYS A 229 0.80 -0.15 -12.19
N SER A 230 1.67 0.70 -12.77
CA SER A 230 1.36 1.43 -14.00
C SER A 230 1.62 0.60 -15.28
N GLY A 231 2.50 -0.41 -15.18
CA GLY A 231 3.03 -1.12 -16.34
C GLY A 231 4.12 -0.36 -17.09
N ALA A 232 4.51 0.81 -16.60
CA ALA A 232 5.51 1.66 -17.22
C ALA A 232 6.66 1.96 -16.26
N MET A 233 7.87 2.06 -16.78
CA MET A 233 9.05 2.37 -15.98
C MET A 233 9.54 3.79 -16.23
N ILE A 234 10.02 4.41 -15.16
CA ILE A 234 10.74 5.69 -15.22
C ILE A 234 12.02 5.58 -14.37
N SER A 235 13.09 6.24 -14.76
CA SER A 235 14.26 6.34 -13.89
C SER A 235 13.98 7.26 -12.71
N VAL A 236 14.53 6.94 -11.54
CA VAL A 236 14.43 7.79 -10.35
C VAL A 236 14.94 9.20 -10.66
N ARG A 237 16.02 9.31 -11.46
CA ARG A 237 16.55 10.61 -11.91
C ARG A 237 15.53 11.39 -12.72
N ARG A 238 14.89 10.76 -13.71
CA ARG A 238 13.88 11.40 -14.55
C ARG A 238 12.67 11.87 -13.74
N LEU A 239 12.21 11.06 -12.80
CA LEU A 239 11.12 11.44 -11.89
C LEU A 239 11.46 12.71 -11.10
N VAL A 240 12.71 12.80 -10.57
CA VAL A 240 13.18 13.98 -9.82
C VAL A 240 13.33 15.19 -10.74
N GLU A 241 13.90 15.02 -11.94
CA GLU A 241 14.05 16.09 -12.94
C GLU A 241 12.69 16.67 -13.35
N GLU A 242 11.69 15.83 -13.58
CA GLU A 242 10.32 16.26 -13.90
C GLU A 242 9.68 17.04 -12.73
N ARG A 243 9.92 16.61 -11.49
CA ARG A 243 9.42 17.33 -10.31
C ARG A 243 10.07 18.69 -10.15
N VAL A 244 11.39 18.81 -10.38
CA VAL A 244 12.10 20.09 -10.37
C VAL A 244 11.56 21.02 -11.46
N ALA A 245 11.42 20.50 -12.68
CA ALA A 245 10.90 21.28 -13.81
C ALA A 245 9.48 21.81 -13.53
N ALA A 246 8.60 20.96 -12.99
CA ALA A 246 7.24 21.33 -12.63
C ALA A 246 7.16 22.40 -11.53
N SER A 247 8.16 22.45 -10.64
CA SER A 247 8.22 23.46 -9.56
C SER A 247 8.78 24.80 -10.01
N GLY A 248 9.40 24.89 -11.19
CA GLY A 248 10.13 26.09 -11.66
C GLY A 248 11.41 26.39 -10.88
N SER A 249 11.88 25.47 -10.03
CA SER A 249 13.07 25.65 -9.19
C SER A 249 14.35 25.52 -10.02
N SER A 250 15.40 26.24 -9.60
CA SER A 250 16.75 26.13 -10.14
C SER A 250 17.67 25.21 -9.31
N ILE A 251 17.12 24.43 -8.40
CA ILE A 251 17.88 23.47 -7.56
C ILE A 251 18.65 22.49 -8.45
N ARG A 252 19.92 22.26 -8.13
CA ARG A 252 20.78 21.36 -8.90
C ARG A 252 20.80 19.96 -8.26
N LEU A 253 20.69 18.92 -9.06
CA LEU A 253 20.79 17.54 -8.59
C LEU A 253 22.25 17.12 -8.44
N LYS A 254 22.69 16.83 -7.20
CA LYS A 254 24.00 16.21 -6.91
C LYS A 254 23.82 14.70 -6.92
N THR A 255 24.05 14.09 -8.07
CA THR A 255 23.93 12.64 -8.27
C THR A 255 25.14 11.88 -7.74
N GLY A 256 24.96 10.59 -7.36
CA GLY A 256 26.04 9.71 -6.92
C GLY A 256 26.50 9.96 -5.47
N VAL A 257 25.79 10.76 -4.69
CA VAL A 257 26.10 11.01 -3.26
C VAL A 257 25.75 9.80 -2.40
N TYR A 258 24.66 9.11 -2.73
CA TYR A 258 24.21 7.92 -2.01
C TYR A 258 24.33 6.68 -2.88
N GLY A 259 24.62 5.53 -2.25
CA GLY A 259 24.60 4.22 -2.91
C GLY A 259 23.17 3.72 -3.17
N TYR A 260 23.09 2.61 -3.89
CA TYR A 260 21.80 1.93 -4.14
C TYR A 260 21.51 0.92 -3.02
N PRO A 261 20.23 0.75 -2.63
CA PRO A 261 19.83 -0.28 -1.68
C PRO A 261 20.13 -1.69 -2.23
N ALA A 262 20.79 -2.52 -1.46
CA ALA A 262 21.16 -3.88 -1.87
C ALA A 262 19.93 -4.83 -1.95
N TYR A 263 18.80 -4.45 -1.36
CA TYR A 263 17.57 -5.23 -1.36
C TYR A 263 16.65 -4.96 -2.56
N GLU A 264 17.06 -4.10 -3.51
CA GLU A 264 16.31 -3.77 -4.73
C GLU A 264 17.08 -4.07 -5.99
N GLY A 265 16.42 -4.64 -7.01
CA GLY A 265 16.96 -4.73 -8.36
C GLY A 265 17.16 -3.34 -9.00
N MET A 266 18.00 -3.24 -10.02
CA MET A 266 18.26 -1.96 -10.68
C MET A 266 17.12 -1.53 -11.62
N ALA A 267 16.39 -2.47 -12.20
CA ALA A 267 15.33 -2.15 -13.17
C ALA A 267 14.20 -3.17 -13.06
N PHE A 268 13.09 -2.82 -12.39
CA PHE A 268 11.90 -3.65 -12.39
C PHE A 268 10.63 -2.81 -12.35
N TRP A 269 9.60 -3.34 -12.99
CA TRP A 269 8.25 -2.76 -13.05
C TRP A 269 7.21 -3.87 -13.11
N GLY A 270 5.95 -3.56 -12.82
CA GLY A 270 4.89 -4.56 -12.84
C GLY A 270 4.30 -4.79 -14.22
N ASP A 271 3.89 -6.01 -14.49
CA ASP A 271 2.90 -6.30 -15.54
C ASP A 271 1.51 -5.91 -14.99
N ASN A 272 0.81 -5.04 -15.69
CA ASN A 272 -0.51 -4.55 -15.28
C ASN A 272 -1.67 -5.22 -16.06
N THR A 273 -1.41 -6.28 -16.80
CA THR A 273 -2.42 -6.98 -17.61
C THR A 273 -3.57 -7.47 -16.73
N GLN A 274 -3.28 -8.21 -15.67
CA GLN A 274 -4.28 -8.70 -14.74
C GLN A 274 -5.01 -7.57 -14.00
N LEU A 275 -4.32 -6.50 -13.63
CA LEU A 275 -4.95 -5.31 -13.05
C LEU A 275 -6.03 -4.74 -13.99
N ARG A 276 -5.69 -4.54 -15.27
CA ARG A 276 -6.60 -3.99 -16.28
C ARG A 276 -7.82 -4.87 -16.49
N GLU A 277 -7.63 -6.18 -16.54
CA GLU A 277 -8.74 -7.15 -16.63
C GLU A 277 -9.67 -7.06 -15.41
N VAL A 278 -9.11 -7.06 -14.19
CA VAL A 278 -9.87 -7.01 -12.93
C VAL A 278 -10.67 -5.72 -12.79
N ILE A 279 -10.12 -4.58 -13.22
CA ILE A 279 -10.79 -3.29 -13.12
C ILE A 279 -11.62 -2.94 -14.36
N GLY A 280 -11.62 -3.77 -15.41
CA GLY A 280 -12.42 -3.57 -16.63
C GLY A 280 -11.91 -2.43 -17.54
N ASP A 281 -10.60 -2.18 -17.55
CA ASP A 281 -9.93 -1.18 -18.41
C ASP A 281 -9.13 -1.87 -19.54
N ALA A 282 -9.50 -3.09 -19.93
CA ALA A 282 -8.82 -3.89 -20.95
C ALA A 282 -9.12 -3.40 -22.37
#